data_02c36ac63d3d0b3483a9ff6893c14398
#
_entry.id   02c36ac63d3d0b3483a9ff6893c14398
#
_cell.length_a   1.000
_cell.length_b   1.000
_cell.length_c   1.000
_cell.angle_alpha   90.00
_cell.angle_beta   90.00
_cell.angle_gamma   90.00
#
_symmetry.space_group_name_H-M   'P 1'
#
loop_
_entity.id
_entity.type
_entity.pdbx_description
1 polymer ?
#
loop_
_entity_poly.entity_id
_entity_poly.type
_entity_poly.pdbx_seq_one_letter_code
_entity_poly.pdbx_strand_id
1 'polypeptide(L)'
;MNVHAVNRRTFLKTAGTAAAVSLLPSRLLWAAGEHKVNKVGVQLYTVRDLMKNDFEGTIAKVAQIGYKEVEFAGYFGRTADQVKAVLEKNGLRAPSTHVQYDELDDKFPSVIEFSKAIDLEYIICPWIPEDLRKNPDIWKQAADKFNKAGEQTKKAGMQFGYHNHWFEFLPTNGKLPYDELLKLCDANLVKMEMDLCWIETTGTDPVKYFDQYPGRFPLVHVKDVKTMPKISSGGAQNFGDTVDLTEVGSGVIDWKRIFAHSEKAGIKHYIVEHDHPKQPIESIKGSYEYLSKLRW
;
A
#
# COMPACT_ATOMS: atom_id res chain seq x y z
N MET A 1 -36.16 80.33 -6.55
CA MET A 1 -35.37 79.13 -6.54
C MET A 1 -36.30 77.95 -6.76
N ASN A 2 -36.36 77.44 -7.98
CA ASN A 2 -37.36 76.45 -8.39
C ASN A 2 -36.72 75.01 -8.25
N VAL A 3 -37.35 74.25 -7.43
CA VAL A 3 -37.03 72.79 -7.31
C VAL A 3 -37.97 72.04 -8.25
N HIS A 4 -37.45 71.49 -9.34
CA HIS A 4 -38.22 70.69 -10.26
C HIS A 4 -38.39 69.25 -9.66
N ALA A 5 -39.65 68.94 -9.37
CA ALA A 5 -40.08 67.59 -8.98
C ALA A 5 -40.01 66.66 -10.17
N VAL A 6 -39.23 65.59 -10.05
CA VAL A 6 -39.15 64.52 -11.05
C VAL A 6 -40.40 63.66 -10.95
N ASN A 7 -41.13 63.58 -12.09
CA ASN A 7 -42.41 62.92 -12.21
C ASN A 7 -42.26 61.38 -12.21
N ARG A 8 -42.98 60.71 -11.30
CA ARG A 8 -42.95 59.25 -11.07
C ARG A 8 -43.43 58.39 -12.27
N ARG A 9 -43.90 59.00 -13.35
CA ARG A 9 -44.40 58.28 -14.53
C ARG A 9 -43.35 57.99 -15.57
N THR A 10 -42.15 58.54 -15.47
CA THR A 10 -41.05 58.27 -16.43
C THR A 10 -40.16 57.11 -16.00
N PHE A 11 -40.31 56.59 -14.76
CA PHE A 11 -39.52 55.51 -14.23
C PHE A 11 -40.05 54.12 -14.60
N LEU A 12 -41.23 54.01 -15.20
CA LEU A 12 -41.91 52.74 -15.48
C LEU A 12 -41.86 52.31 -16.95
N LYS A 13 -41.08 52.94 -17.80
CA LYS A 13 -40.95 52.53 -19.21
C LYS A 13 -39.58 51.98 -19.66
N THR A 14 -38.65 51.82 -18.76
CA THR A 14 -37.31 51.24 -19.09
C THR A 14 -36.96 50.01 -18.26
N ALA A 15 -37.94 49.28 -17.73
CA ALA A 15 -37.73 48.01 -17.00
C ALA A 15 -38.48 46.89 -17.75
N GLY A 16 -38.06 46.59 -18.95
CA GLY A 16 -38.71 45.58 -19.80
C GLY A 16 -37.76 44.77 -20.67
N THR A 17 -36.61 44.38 -20.13
CA THR A 17 -35.83 43.21 -20.65
C THR A 17 -35.04 42.65 -19.47
N ALA A 18 -35.76 42.01 -18.56
CA ALA A 18 -35.15 41.12 -17.63
C ALA A 18 -34.76 39.85 -18.40
N ALA A 19 -33.50 39.74 -18.77
CA ALA A 19 -32.92 38.50 -19.18
C ALA A 19 -33.14 37.48 -18.05
N ALA A 20 -33.93 36.45 -18.33
CA ALA A 20 -34.01 35.27 -17.48
C ALA A 20 -32.64 34.60 -17.49
N VAL A 21 -31.77 35.00 -16.57
CA VAL A 21 -30.60 34.23 -16.20
C VAL A 21 -31.18 33.01 -15.50
N SER A 22 -31.32 31.92 -16.27
CA SER A 22 -31.55 30.60 -15.74
C SER A 22 -30.43 30.32 -14.77
N LEU A 23 -30.72 30.31 -13.49
CA LEU A 23 -29.92 29.70 -12.43
C LEU A 23 -29.91 28.19 -12.70
N LEU A 24 -29.13 27.77 -13.70
CA LEU A 24 -28.64 26.41 -13.74
C LEU A 24 -27.83 26.28 -12.46
N PRO A 25 -28.14 25.29 -11.58
CA PRO A 25 -27.22 24.94 -10.52
C PRO A 25 -25.91 24.65 -11.24
N SER A 26 -24.87 25.41 -10.92
CA SER A 26 -23.52 25.08 -11.27
C SER A 26 -23.26 23.71 -10.57
N ARG A 27 -23.63 22.62 -11.24
CA ARG A 27 -22.98 21.35 -11.05
C ARG A 27 -21.55 21.72 -11.38
N LEU A 28 -20.76 21.94 -10.35
CA LEU A 28 -19.34 21.71 -10.40
C LEU A 28 -19.21 20.30 -10.98
N LEU A 29 -19.05 20.22 -12.29
CA LEU A 29 -18.42 19.09 -12.92
C LEU A 29 -17.03 19.10 -12.32
N TRP A 30 -16.90 18.44 -11.18
CA TRP A 30 -15.64 17.83 -10.84
C TRP A 30 -15.33 17.00 -12.07
N ALA A 31 -14.42 17.50 -12.92
CA ALA A 31 -13.73 16.65 -13.83
C ALA A 31 -13.07 15.62 -12.92
N ALA A 32 -13.69 14.45 -12.81
CA ALA A 32 -13.10 13.30 -12.18
C ALA A 32 -11.84 13.05 -13.01
N GLY A 33 -10.70 13.59 -12.54
CA GLY A 33 -9.42 13.30 -13.13
C GLY A 33 -9.29 11.79 -13.03
N GLU A 34 -9.04 11.14 -14.15
CA GLU A 34 -8.79 9.70 -14.16
C GLU A 34 -7.64 9.41 -13.21
N HIS A 35 -7.94 8.85 -12.06
CA HIS A 35 -6.93 8.41 -11.11
C HIS A 35 -6.18 7.20 -11.67
N LYS A 36 -4.89 7.13 -11.45
CA LYS A 36 -4.02 6.05 -11.91
C LYS A 36 -2.88 5.80 -10.94
N VAL A 37 -2.30 4.63 -11.00
CA VAL A 37 -1.03 4.36 -10.33
C VAL A 37 0.09 5.06 -11.10
N ASN A 38 0.72 6.08 -10.49
CA ASN A 38 1.78 6.85 -11.14
C ASN A 38 3.11 6.10 -11.19
N LYS A 39 3.42 5.35 -10.13
CA LYS A 39 4.62 4.52 -10.00
C LYS A 39 4.21 3.16 -9.50
N VAL A 40 4.40 2.14 -10.34
CA VAL A 40 4.18 0.76 -9.94
C VAL A 40 5.46 0.24 -9.32
N GLY A 41 5.36 -0.29 -8.10
CA GLY A 41 6.42 -0.98 -7.39
C GLY A 41 6.29 -2.50 -7.49
N VAL A 42 7.37 -3.22 -7.17
CA VAL A 42 7.37 -4.67 -7.06
C VAL A 42 8.16 -5.12 -5.84
N GLN A 43 7.59 -6.08 -5.09
CA GLN A 43 8.30 -6.78 -4.03
C GLN A 43 9.23 -7.82 -4.66
N LEU A 44 10.54 -7.67 -4.40
CA LEU A 44 11.57 -8.52 -5.00
C LEU A 44 11.57 -9.97 -4.49
N TYR A 45 10.80 -10.27 -3.44
CA TYR A 45 10.54 -11.65 -3.02
C TYR A 45 9.96 -12.50 -4.15
N THR A 46 9.14 -11.91 -5.00
CA THR A 46 8.57 -12.57 -6.19
C THR A 46 9.64 -13.13 -7.12
N VAL A 47 10.78 -12.46 -7.24
CA VAL A 47 11.90 -12.83 -8.12
C VAL A 47 13.14 -13.30 -7.35
N ARG A 48 12.97 -13.68 -6.06
CA ARG A 48 14.07 -14.02 -5.14
C ARG A 48 15.02 -15.08 -5.65
N ASP A 49 14.51 -16.10 -6.34
CA ASP A 49 15.37 -17.18 -6.84
C ASP A 49 16.23 -16.73 -8.03
N LEU A 50 15.74 -15.79 -8.83
CA LEU A 50 16.54 -15.15 -9.87
C LEU A 50 17.57 -14.20 -9.26
N MET A 51 17.20 -13.46 -8.20
CA MET A 51 18.09 -12.58 -7.46
C MET A 51 19.29 -13.31 -6.84
N LYS A 52 19.11 -14.54 -6.35
CA LYS A 52 20.20 -15.37 -5.82
C LYS A 52 21.27 -15.66 -6.88
N ASN A 53 20.84 -15.86 -8.13
CA ASN A 53 21.72 -16.25 -9.23
C ASN A 53 22.31 -15.03 -9.95
N ASP A 54 21.51 -13.98 -10.15
CA ASP A 54 21.90 -12.77 -10.89
C ASP A 54 21.14 -11.57 -10.34
N PHE A 55 21.68 -10.98 -9.30
CA PHE A 55 21.07 -9.83 -8.62
C PHE A 55 20.91 -8.62 -9.56
N GLU A 56 22.01 -8.20 -10.19
CA GLU A 56 22.08 -7.01 -11.03
C GLU A 56 21.24 -7.18 -12.32
N GLY A 57 21.32 -8.33 -12.96
CA GLY A 57 20.55 -8.63 -14.17
C GLY A 57 19.05 -8.77 -13.88
N THR A 58 18.67 -9.28 -12.70
CA THR A 58 17.25 -9.36 -12.30
C THR A 58 16.67 -7.97 -12.04
N ILE A 59 17.39 -7.10 -11.34
CA ILE A 59 17.00 -5.68 -11.13
C ILE A 59 16.87 -4.95 -12.48
N ALA A 60 17.80 -5.19 -13.41
CA ALA A 60 17.72 -4.60 -14.75
C ALA A 60 16.48 -5.07 -15.53
N LYS A 61 16.10 -6.35 -15.44
CA LYS A 61 14.87 -6.87 -16.05
C LYS A 61 13.62 -6.25 -15.46
N VAL A 62 13.55 -6.08 -14.12
CA VAL A 62 12.47 -5.39 -13.43
C VAL A 62 12.31 -3.95 -13.98
N ALA A 63 13.41 -3.20 -14.11
CA ALA A 63 13.39 -1.86 -14.67
C ALA A 63 12.96 -1.84 -16.16
N GLN A 64 13.39 -2.82 -16.97
CA GLN A 64 13.02 -2.94 -18.39
C GLN A 64 11.53 -3.21 -18.59
N ILE A 65 10.85 -3.92 -17.67
CA ILE A 65 9.40 -4.09 -17.66
C ILE A 65 8.70 -2.73 -17.53
N GLY A 66 9.29 -1.80 -16.78
CA GLY A 66 8.75 -0.44 -16.59
C GLY A 66 8.56 -0.05 -15.13
N TYR A 67 8.79 -0.94 -14.18
CA TYR A 67 8.74 -0.64 -12.75
C TYR A 67 9.59 0.57 -12.40
N LYS A 68 9.16 1.35 -11.42
CA LYS A 68 9.88 2.53 -10.92
C LYS A 68 10.28 2.40 -9.46
N GLU A 69 9.61 1.50 -8.74
CA GLU A 69 9.89 1.23 -7.35
C GLU A 69 10.10 -0.27 -7.13
N VAL A 70 11.00 -0.60 -6.20
CA VAL A 70 11.23 -1.97 -5.75
C VAL A 70 11.21 -2.00 -4.23
N GLU A 71 10.67 -3.06 -3.65
CA GLU A 71 10.79 -3.35 -2.24
C GLU A 71 11.69 -4.55 -2.04
N PHE A 72 12.65 -4.42 -1.15
CA PHE A 72 13.60 -5.50 -0.86
C PHE A 72 13.05 -6.48 0.17
N ALA A 73 13.39 -7.77 -0.03
CA ALA A 73 13.22 -8.85 0.95
C ALA A 73 14.57 -9.51 1.27
N GLY A 74 15.64 -8.73 1.23
CA GLY A 74 17.01 -9.15 1.43
C GLY A 74 17.93 -8.66 0.31
N TYR A 75 19.22 -8.56 0.61
CA TYR A 75 20.20 -7.91 -0.27
C TYR A 75 21.22 -8.88 -0.87
N PHE A 76 21.09 -10.18 -0.62
CA PHE A 76 21.93 -11.26 -1.20
C PHE A 76 23.44 -10.99 -1.07
N GLY A 77 23.87 -10.49 0.09
CA GLY A 77 25.26 -10.19 0.40
C GLY A 77 25.83 -8.92 -0.24
N ARG A 78 24.97 -8.07 -0.85
CA ARG A 78 25.40 -6.77 -1.39
C ARG A 78 25.56 -5.75 -0.28
N THR A 79 26.57 -4.90 -0.43
CA THR A 79 26.73 -3.71 0.41
C THR A 79 25.72 -2.62 0.01
N ALA A 80 25.49 -1.64 0.87
CA ALA A 80 24.59 -0.52 0.56
C ALA A 80 25.03 0.23 -0.71
N ASP A 81 26.33 0.48 -0.88
CA ASP A 81 26.86 1.14 -2.09
C ASP A 81 26.56 0.34 -3.36
N GLN A 82 26.70 -0.99 -3.32
CA GLN A 82 26.38 -1.85 -4.46
C GLN A 82 24.89 -1.82 -4.78
N VAL A 83 24.02 -1.87 -3.76
CA VAL A 83 22.55 -1.75 -3.94
C VAL A 83 22.21 -0.39 -4.54
N LYS A 84 22.73 0.69 -3.98
CA LYS A 84 22.49 2.04 -4.47
C LYS A 84 22.93 2.21 -5.93
N ALA A 85 24.13 1.78 -6.27
CA ALA A 85 24.66 1.85 -7.63
C ALA A 85 23.77 1.08 -8.64
N VAL A 86 23.26 -0.08 -8.27
CA VAL A 86 22.39 -0.86 -9.15
C VAL A 86 21.02 -0.22 -9.34
N LEU A 87 20.46 0.39 -8.30
CA LEU A 87 19.19 1.13 -8.38
C LEU A 87 19.35 2.37 -9.29
N GLU A 88 20.39 3.18 -9.06
CA GLU A 88 20.69 4.36 -9.85
C GLU A 88 20.92 4.03 -11.33
N LYS A 89 21.72 3.00 -11.62
CA LYS A 89 22.01 2.53 -13.00
C LYS A 89 20.73 2.19 -13.76
N ASN A 90 19.71 1.68 -13.05
CA ASN A 90 18.46 1.22 -13.67
C ASN A 90 17.29 2.23 -13.52
N GLY A 91 17.52 3.40 -12.94
CA GLY A 91 16.50 4.43 -12.74
C GLY A 91 15.37 3.96 -11.83
N LEU A 92 15.69 3.10 -10.85
CA LEU A 92 14.79 2.60 -9.82
C LEU A 92 15.06 3.31 -8.49
N ARG A 93 14.04 3.33 -7.64
CA ARG A 93 14.18 3.66 -6.22
C ARG A 93 13.59 2.53 -5.37
N ALA A 94 14.06 2.43 -4.15
CA ALA A 94 13.47 1.53 -3.17
C ALA A 94 12.82 2.37 -2.06
N PRO A 95 11.47 2.44 -1.97
CA PRO A 95 10.82 3.11 -0.85
C PRO A 95 10.93 2.31 0.43
N SER A 96 11.01 0.98 0.38
CA SER A 96 10.86 0.10 1.52
C SER A 96 11.70 -1.18 1.43
N THR A 97 11.85 -1.82 2.57
CA THR A 97 12.42 -3.16 2.71
C THR A 97 11.69 -3.96 3.79
N HIS A 98 11.54 -5.27 3.56
CA HIS A 98 11.11 -6.22 4.57
C HIS A 98 12.27 -6.64 5.46
N VAL A 99 12.06 -6.61 6.78
CA VAL A 99 13.01 -7.00 7.82
C VAL A 99 12.34 -7.95 8.80
N GLN A 100 12.98 -9.09 9.09
CA GLN A 100 12.38 -10.13 9.90
C GLN A 100 12.13 -9.67 11.34
N TYR A 101 11.13 -10.27 12.00
CA TYR A 101 10.71 -9.91 13.36
C TYR A 101 11.84 -10.03 14.40
N ASP A 102 12.73 -11.01 14.26
CA ASP A 102 13.90 -11.21 15.14
C ASP A 102 15.05 -10.23 14.87
N GLU A 103 15.07 -9.56 13.73
CA GLU A 103 16.05 -8.52 13.41
C GLU A 103 15.70 -7.14 14.01
N LEU A 104 14.51 -7.00 14.61
CA LEU A 104 14.06 -5.76 15.26
C LEU A 104 14.67 -5.51 16.64
N ASP A 105 15.51 -6.42 17.14
CA ASP A 105 16.22 -6.29 18.41
C ASP A 105 17.67 -5.82 18.19
N ASP A 106 18.65 -6.63 18.53
CA ASP A 106 20.09 -6.26 18.54
C ASP A 106 20.63 -5.90 17.15
N LYS A 107 20.06 -6.45 16.08
CA LYS A 107 20.48 -6.17 14.70
C LYS A 107 19.85 -4.89 14.13
N PHE A 108 18.81 -4.38 14.74
CA PHE A 108 18.02 -3.29 14.17
C PHE A 108 18.80 -1.99 13.91
N PRO A 109 19.75 -1.56 14.76
CA PRO A 109 20.59 -0.41 14.45
C PRO A 109 21.36 -0.55 13.13
N SER A 110 21.91 -1.73 12.82
CA SER A 110 22.63 -1.96 11.55
C SER A 110 21.68 -1.99 10.36
N VAL A 111 20.46 -2.50 10.53
CA VAL A 111 19.39 -2.43 9.52
C VAL A 111 19.03 -0.96 9.21
N ILE A 112 18.88 -0.13 10.23
CA ILE A 112 18.60 1.30 10.07
C ILE A 112 19.71 2.00 9.30
N GLU A 113 20.97 1.79 9.65
CA GLU A 113 22.12 2.40 8.95
C GLU A 113 22.19 1.97 7.47
N PHE A 114 21.98 0.67 7.19
CA PHE A 114 21.93 0.18 5.82
C PHE A 114 20.76 0.81 5.03
N SER A 115 19.58 0.83 5.63
CA SER A 115 18.36 1.41 5.02
C SER A 115 18.55 2.89 4.70
N LYS A 116 19.17 3.64 5.60
CA LYS A 116 19.49 5.04 5.40
C LYS A 116 20.49 5.25 4.27
N ALA A 117 21.51 4.40 4.16
CA ALA A 117 22.53 4.49 3.11
C ALA A 117 21.97 4.32 1.69
N ILE A 118 20.87 3.58 1.54
CA ILE A 118 20.16 3.37 0.25
C ILE A 118 18.88 4.22 0.11
N ASP A 119 18.73 5.24 0.94
CA ASP A 119 17.64 6.22 0.90
C ASP A 119 16.22 5.62 1.03
N LEU A 120 16.03 4.60 1.89
CA LEU A 120 14.70 4.06 2.17
C LEU A 120 13.85 5.04 2.98
N GLU A 121 12.53 5.02 2.73
CA GLU A 121 11.54 5.75 3.51
C GLU A 121 10.90 4.88 4.60
N TYR A 122 10.79 3.56 4.35
CA TYR A 122 10.10 2.62 5.23
C TYR A 122 10.93 1.37 5.53
N ILE A 123 10.86 0.91 6.77
CA ILE A 123 11.30 -0.42 7.20
C ILE A 123 10.07 -1.19 7.66
N ILE A 124 9.78 -2.31 7.02
CA ILE A 124 8.55 -3.08 7.21
C ILE A 124 8.87 -4.43 7.85
N CYS A 125 8.19 -4.78 8.94
CA CYS A 125 8.18 -6.16 9.44
C CYS A 125 7.12 -6.94 8.65
N PRO A 126 7.51 -8.00 7.87
CA PRO A 126 6.59 -8.66 6.97
C PRO A 126 5.63 -9.63 7.66
N TRP A 127 5.99 -10.17 8.82
CA TRP A 127 5.15 -11.11 9.53
C TRP A 127 5.69 -11.42 10.94
N ILE A 128 4.85 -12.07 11.75
CA ILE A 128 5.26 -12.65 13.04
C ILE A 128 5.34 -14.17 12.87
N PRO A 129 6.49 -14.83 13.20
CA PRO A 129 6.69 -16.27 13.04
C PRO A 129 5.57 -17.11 13.67
N GLU A 130 5.22 -18.23 13.03
CA GLU A 130 4.07 -19.05 13.41
C GLU A 130 4.19 -19.62 14.83
N ASP A 131 5.38 -20.03 15.22
CA ASP A 131 5.65 -20.56 16.56
C ASP A 131 5.39 -19.53 17.65
N LEU A 132 5.72 -18.26 17.40
CA LEU A 132 5.45 -17.16 18.32
C LEU A 132 3.96 -16.83 18.41
N ARG A 133 3.20 -17.02 17.31
CA ARG A 133 1.75 -16.77 17.28
C ARG A 133 0.93 -17.71 18.15
N LYS A 134 1.54 -18.80 18.65
CA LYS A 134 0.93 -19.70 19.67
C LYS A 134 0.83 -19.04 21.04
N ASN A 135 1.63 -17.99 21.31
CA ASN A 135 1.56 -17.21 22.54
C ASN A 135 0.36 -16.24 22.48
N PRO A 136 -0.61 -16.31 23.43
CA PRO A 136 -1.79 -15.43 23.41
C PRO A 136 -1.45 -13.94 23.55
N ASP A 137 -0.29 -13.60 24.14
CA ASP A 137 0.14 -12.22 24.37
C ASP A 137 1.02 -11.68 23.22
N ILE A 138 1.24 -12.46 22.17
CA ILE A 138 2.20 -12.10 21.09
C ILE A 138 1.85 -10.77 20.43
N TRP A 139 0.57 -10.48 20.23
CA TRP A 139 0.14 -9.27 19.53
C TRP A 139 0.42 -8.02 20.34
N LYS A 140 0.31 -8.11 21.66
CA LYS A 140 0.74 -7.02 22.56
C LYS A 140 2.26 -6.87 22.58
N GLN A 141 3.00 -7.99 22.70
CA GLN A 141 4.47 -7.97 22.69
C GLN A 141 4.99 -7.43 21.35
N ALA A 142 4.35 -7.81 20.24
CA ALA A 142 4.68 -7.29 18.92
C ALA A 142 4.41 -5.78 18.80
N ALA A 143 3.27 -5.31 19.29
CA ALA A 143 2.97 -3.88 19.28
C ALA A 143 3.98 -3.07 20.09
N ASP A 144 4.39 -3.55 21.26
CA ASP A 144 5.43 -2.91 22.07
C ASP A 144 6.78 -2.87 21.32
N LYS A 145 7.17 -3.98 20.66
CA LYS A 145 8.38 -4.07 19.82
C LYS A 145 8.29 -3.14 18.61
N PHE A 146 7.16 -3.09 17.92
CA PHE A 146 6.94 -2.23 16.76
C PHE A 146 6.95 -0.75 17.12
N ASN A 147 6.36 -0.36 18.25
CA ASN A 147 6.44 1.01 18.73
C ASN A 147 7.90 1.41 19.01
N LYS A 148 8.69 0.54 19.67
CA LYS A 148 10.12 0.75 19.89
C LYS A 148 10.92 0.87 18.59
N ALA A 149 10.65 -0.01 17.61
CA ALA A 149 11.26 0.07 16.29
C ALA A 149 10.86 1.37 15.57
N GLY A 150 9.60 1.78 15.67
CA GLY A 150 9.09 3.04 15.14
C GLY A 150 9.77 4.28 15.73
N GLU A 151 10.07 4.29 17.03
CA GLU A 151 10.87 5.36 17.64
C GLU A 151 12.28 5.45 17.06
N GLN A 152 12.92 4.31 16.83
CA GLN A 152 14.28 4.24 16.29
C GLN A 152 14.32 4.69 14.82
N THR A 153 13.41 4.18 13.98
CA THR A 153 13.32 4.57 12.57
C THR A 153 12.98 6.05 12.41
N LYS A 154 12.07 6.59 13.23
CA LYS A 154 11.69 8.00 13.20
C LYS A 154 12.88 8.91 13.56
N LYS A 155 13.72 8.54 14.52
CA LYS A 155 14.96 9.28 14.84
C LYS A 155 15.94 9.29 13.68
N ALA A 156 15.92 8.26 12.84
CA ALA A 156 16.74 8.16 11.63
C ALA A 156 16.11 8.82 10.39
N GLY A 157 14.92 9.42 10.52
CA GLY A 157 14.22 10.09 9.42
C GLY A 157 13.40 9.16 8.53
N MET A 158 13.15 7.93 8.99
CA MET A 158 12.36 6.91 8.29
C MET A 158 11.09 6.56 9.06
N GLN A 159 10.23 5.74 8.49
CA GLN A 159 9.00 5.26 9.10
C GLN A 159 9.02 3.73 9.24
N PHE A 160 8.62 3.22 10.39
CA PHE A 160 8.40 1.79 10.59
C PHE A 160 6.98 1.40 10.14
N GLY A 161 6.84 0.16 9.63
CA GLY A 161 5.56 -0.41 9.29
C GLY A 161 5.46 -1.91 9.55
N TYR A 162 4.22 -2.41 9.51
CA TYR A 162 3.90 -3.83 9.60
C TYR A 162 3.07 -4.24 8.39
N HIS A 163 3.42 -5.38 7.80
CA HIS A 163 2.72 -6.01 6.69
C HIS A 163 1.89 -7.20 7.19
N ASN A 164 0.62 -7.25 6.79
CA ASN A 164 -0.27 -8.33 7.17
C ASN A 164 -0.29 -9.48 6.17
N HIS A 165 -0.67 -10.64 6.69
CA HIS A 165 -1.12 -11.80 5.93
C HIS A 165 -2.61 -12.05 6.21
N TRP A 166 -3.09 -13.26 5.98
CA TRP A 166 -4.47 -13.68 6.26
C TRP A 166 -4.74 -13.92 7.74
N PHE A 167 -3.74 -14.40 8.49
CA PHE A 167 -3.93 -14.87 9.86
C PHE A 167 -4.25 -13.74 10.85
N GLU A 168 -3.92 -12.51 10.54
CA GLU A 168 -4.31 -11.37 11.36
C GLU A 168 -5.80 -11.02 11.26
N PHE A 169 -6.47 -11.48 10.21
CA PHE A 169 -7.91 -11.29 10.00
C PHE A 169 -8.74 -12.53 10.39
N LEU A 170 -8.12 -13.51 11.02
CA LEU A 170 -8.80 -14.68 11.57
C LEU A 170 -8.86 -14.55 13.09
N PRO A 171 -10.07 -14.70 13.72
CA PRO A 171 -10.22 -14.49 15.14
C PRO A 171 -9.33 -15.41 15.97
N THR A 172 -8.52 -14.82 16.84
CA THR A 172 -7.72 -15.53 17.85
C THR A 172 -8.25 -15.10 19.23
N ASN A 173 -8.74 -16.04 20.03
CA ASN A 173 -9.38 -15.75 21.34
C ASN A 173 -10.52 -14.71 21.25
N GLY A 174 -11.29 -14.74 20.17
CA GLY A 174 -12.43 -13.85 19.94
C GLY A 174 -12.08 -12.43 19.49
N LYS A 175 -10.83 -12.16 19.16
CA LYS A 175 -10.36 -10.87 18.67
C LYS A 175 -9.61 -11.03 17.33
N LEU A 176 -9.64 -10.01 16.49
CA LEU A 176 -8.83 -9.96 15.31
C LEU A 176 -7.43 -9.39 15.64
N PRO A 177 -6.36 -10.16 15.40
CA PRO A 177 -5.00 -9.69 15.63
C PRO A 177 -4.67 -8.35 14.97
N TYR A 178 -5.16 -8.11 13.75
CA TYR A 178 -4.94 -6.85 13.05
C TYR A 178 -5.54 -5.65 13.79
N ASP A 179 -6.75 -5.82 14.34
CA ASP A 179 -7.41 -4.77 15.13
C ASP A 179 -6.64 -4.48 16.43
N GLU A 180 -6.10 -5.52 17.08
CA GLU A 180 -5.27 -5.36 18.26
C GLU A 180 -3.98 -4.58 17.93
N LEU A 181 -3.30 -4.89 16.82
CA LEU A 181 -2.12 -4.14 16.35
C LEU A 181 -2.46 -2.69 16.04
N LEU A 182 -3.54 -2.42 15.29
CA LEU A 182 -3.98 -1.06 14.97
C LEU A 182 -4.27 -0.23 16.21
N LYS A 183 -4.81 -0.85 17.26
CA LYS A 183 -5.15 -0.22 18.53
C LYS A 183 -3.92 0.05 19.41
N LEU A 184 -2.97 -0.90 19.47
CA LEU A 184 -1.83 -0.86 20.38
C LEU A 184 -0.61 -0.14 19.80
N CYS A 185 -0.48 -0.12 18.48
CA CYS A 185 0.60 0.61 17.82
C CYS A 185 0.28 2.10 17.67
N ASP A 186 1.19 2.95 18.11
CA ASP A 186 1.09 4.40 17.90
C ASP A 186 1.07 4.72 16.39
N ALA A 187 0.05 5.43 15.94
CA ALA A 187 -0.15 5.77 14.53
C ALA A 187 0.95 6.67 13.93
N ASN A 188 1.70 7.38 14.79
CA ASN A 188 2.82 8.23 14.38
C ASN A 188 4.16 7.49 14.33
N LEU A 189 4.22 6.28 14.91
CA LEU A 189 5.41 5.44 14.98
C LEU A 189 5.32 4.26 14.02
N VAL A 190 4.12 3.64 13.90
CA VAL A 190 3.91 2.43 13.11
C VAL A 190 2.86 2.69 12.06
N LYS A 191 3.19 2.50 10.80
CA LYS A 191 2.26 2.47 9.68
C LYS A 191 1.92 1.02 9.32
N MET A 192 0.93 0.85 8.45
CA MET A 192 0.57 -0.46 7.93
C MET A 192 0.86 -0.49 6.44
N GLU A 193 1.58 -1.51 6.01
CA GLU A 193 1.62 -1.92 4.63
C GLU A 193 0.53 -2.97 4.46
N MET A 194 -0.62 -2.59 3.89
CA MET A 194 -1.74 -3.51 3.80
C MET A 194 -1.60 -4.42 2.57
N ASP A 195 -1.50 -5.73 2.80
CA ASP A 195 -1.70 -6.69 1.72
C ASP A 195 -3.19 -6.82 1.43
N LEU A 196 -3.59 -6.28 0.27
CA LEU A 196 -4.98 -6.19 -0.14
C LEU A 196 -5.57 -7.55 -0.55
N CYS A 197 -4.72 -8.46 -1.00
CA CYS A 197 -5.14 -9.80 -1.36
C CYS A 197 -5.42 -10.64 -0.10
N TRP A 198 -4.48 -10.66 0.83
CA TRP A 198 -4.65 -11.45 2.04
C TRP A 198 -5.86 -11.03 2.86
N ILE A 199 -6.15 -9.73 3.00
CA ILE A 199 -7.35 -9.27 3.69
C ILE A 199 -8.63 -9.67 2.92
N GLU A 200 -8.69 -9.46 1.60
CA GLU A 200 -9.85 -9.83 0.77
C GLU A 200 -10.13 -11.34 0.80
N THR A 201 -9.08 -12.19 0.80
CA THR A 201 -9.25 -13.65 0.85
C THR A 201 -9.87 -14.15 2.15
N THR A 202 -9.82 -13.38 3.22
CA THR A 202 -10.53 -13.68 4.48
C THR A 202 -11.99 -13.21 4.50
N GLY A 203 -12.48 -12.61 3.41
CA GLY A 203 -13.80 -12.00 3.35
C GLY A 203 -13.89 -10.67 4.10
N THR A 204 -12.75 -10.12 4.51
CA THR A 204 -12.66 -8.82 5.18
C THR A 204 -12.47 -7.72 4.13
N ASP A 205 -13.27 -6.65 4.22
CA ASP A 205 -13.21 -5.55 3.26
C ASP A 205 -12.14 -4.51 3.67
N PRO A 206 -11.06 -4.29 2.88
CA PRO A 206 -10.02 -3.31 3.18
C PRO A 206 -10.55 -1.87 3.23
N VAL A 207 -11.60 -1.55 2.48
CA VAL A 207 -12.20 -0.21 2.45
C VAL A 207 -12.71 0.20 3.83
N LYS A 208 -13.25 -0.74 4.63
CA LYS A 208 -13.66 -0.46 6.01
C LYS A 208 -12.49 0.02 6.87
N TYR A 209 -11.31 -0.56 6.70
CA TYR A 209 -10.09 -0.13 7.40
C TYR A 209 -9.60 1.23 6.92
N PHE A 210 -9.68 1.51 5.63
CA PHE A 210 -9.34 2.82 5.08
C PHE A 210 -10.25 3.91 5.63
N ASP A 211 -11.54 3.61 5.77
CA ASP A 211 -12.52 4.53 6.32
C ASP A 211 -12.32 4.78 7.82
N GLN A 212 -11.96 3.75 8.57
CA GLN A 212 -11.78 3.80 10.02
C GLN A 212 -10.44 4.40 10.43
N TYR A 213 -9.38 4.18 9.64
CA TYR A 213 -8.01 4.60 9.95
C TYR A 213 -7.39 5.41 8.81
N PRO A 214 -7.91 6.60 8.48
CA PRO A 214 -7.42 7.40 7.35
C PRO A 214 -5.94 7.75 7.51
N GLY A 215 -5.17 7.64 6.41
CA GLY A 215 -3.73 7.95 6.38
C GLY A 215 -2.84 6.91 7.08
N ARG A 216 -3.39 5.74 7.45
CA ARG A 216 -2.63 4.69 8.16
C ARG A 216 -1.87 3.75 7.22
N PHE A 217 -2.21 3.72 5.91
CA PHE A 217 -1.79 2.70 4.94
C PHE A 217 -0.99 3.30 3.76
N PRO A 218 0.22 3.84 4.00
CA PRO A 218 1.00 4.48 2.93
C PRO A 218 1.53 3.51 1.87
N LEU A 219 1.63 2.23 2.17
CA LEU A 219 2.03 1.18 1.25
C LEU A 219 0.93 0.11 1.18
N VAL A 220 0.76 -0.47 0.00
CA VAL A 220 -0.12 -1.62 -0.19
C VAL A 220 0.57 -2.66 -1.06
N HIS A 221 0.42 -3.93 -0.68
CA HIS A 221 0.72 -5.03 -1.57
C HIS A 221 -0.49 -5.35 -2.44
N VAL A 222 -0.19 -5.49 -3.73
CA VAL A 222 -1.17 -5.76 -4.78
C VAL A 222 -0.88 -7.13 -5.35
N LYS A 223 -1.64 -8.13 -4.87
CA LYS A 223 -1.63 -9.52 -5.32
C LYS A 223 -3.04 -9.87 -5.79
N ASP A 224 -3.20 -10.84 -6.67
CA ASP A 224 -4.53 -11.26 -7.13
C ASP A 224 -4.73 -12.77 -6.98
N VAL A 225 -5.98 -13.19 -6.93
CA VAL A 225 -6.36 -14.61 -6.77
C VAL A 225 -7.33 -15.01 -7.87
N LYS A 226 -7.19 -16.22 -8.39
CA LYS A 226 -8.09 -16.75 -9.44
C LYS A 226 -9.53 -16.88 -8.97
N THR A 227 -9.70 -17.29 -7.71
CA THR A 227 -11.01 -17.43 -7.06
C THR A 227 -10.88 -17.11 -5.59
N MET A 228 -11.92 -16.50 -5.00
CA MET A 228 -11.96 -16.28 -3.55
C MET A 228 -12.03 -17.64 -2.84
N PRO A 229 -11.11 -17.91 -1.89
CA PRO A 229 -11.12 -19.15 -1.16
C PRO A 229 -12.36 -19.24 -0.25
N LYS A 230 -12.81 -20.48 0.00
CA LYS A 230 -13.85 -20.71 1.01
C LYS A 230 -13.16 -20.86 2.37
N ILE A 231 -13.45 -19.94 3.29
CA ILE A 231 -12.97 -20.07 4.67
C ILE A 231 -13.74 -21.24 5.29
N SER A 232 -13.04 -22.36 5.53
CA SER A 232 -13.62 -23.47 6.26
C SER A 232 -13.64 -23.15 7.75
N SER A 233 -14.68 -23.60 8.46
CA SER A 233 -14.83 -23.43 9.91
C SER A 233 -13.74 -24.11 10.75
N GLY A 234 -12.76 -24.76 10.12
CA GLY A 234 -11.67 -25.51 10.75
C GLY A 234 -10.40 -24.74 11.04
N GLY A 235 -10.34 -23.42 10.77
CA GLY A 235 -9.23 -22.57 11.19
C GLY A 235 -8.14 -22.33 10.15
N ALA A 236 -7.22 -21.44 10.53
CA ALA A 236 -6.22 -20.77 9.70
C ALA A 236 -5.01 -21.64 9.30
N GLN A 237 -4.91 -22.87 9.81
CA GLN A 237 -3.74 -23.70 9.53
C GLN A 237 -3.75 -24.08 8.04
N ASN A 238 -2.72 -23.67 7.33
CA ASN A 238 -2.52 -23.85 5.88
C ASN A 238 -3.49 -23.09 4.97
N PHE A 239 -4.24 -22.09 5.47
CA PHE A 239 -5.14 -21.30 4.62
C PHE A 239 -4.37 -20.65 3.45
N GLY A 240 -3.21 -20.05 3.72
CA GLY A 240 -2.37 -19.43 2.68
C GLY A 240 -1.98 -20.38 1.56
N ASP A 241 -1.71 -21.66 1.87
CA ASP A 241 -1.35 -22.69 0.87
C ASP A 241 -2.53 -23.07 -0.04
N THR A 242 -3.77 -22.75 0.36
CA THR A 242 -4.98 -23.03 -0.44
C THR A 242 -5.34 -21.91 -1.40
N VAL A 243 -4.67 -20.76 -1.31
CA VAL A 243 -4.94 -19.58 -2.12
C VAL A 243 -4.19 -19.69 -3.46
N ASP A 244 -4.95 -19.77 -4.56
CA ASP A 244 -4.41 -19.84 -5.92
C ASP A 244 -4.15 -18.42 -6.44
N LEU A 245 -2.94 -17.90 -6.16
CA LEU A 245 -2.50 -16.59 -6.61
C LEU A 245 -2.36 -16.54 -8.13
N THR A 246 -2.55 -15.35 -8.69
CA THR A 246 -2.37 -15.08 -10.12
C THR A 246 -1.83 -13.66 -10.33
N GLU A 247 -1.53 -13.32 -11.58
CA GLU A 247 -1.14 -11.97 -11.97
C GLU A 247 -2.25 -10.97 -11.67
N VAL A 248 -1.87 -9.79 -11.19
CA VAL A 248 -2.80 -8.69 -10.92
C VAL A 248 -3.61 -8.36 -12.18
N GLY A 249 -4.92 -8.34 -12.05
CA GLY A 249 -5.86 -8.12 -13.14
C GLY A 249 -6.28 -9.37 -13.90
N SER A 250 -5.68 -10.53 -13.59
CA SER A 250 -6.10 -11.85 -14.09
C SER A 250 -6.98 -12.61 -13.09
N GLY A 251 -7.17 -12.04 -11.91
CA GLY A 251 -7.96 -12.60 -10.83
C GLY A 251 -9.31 -11.94 -10.65
N VAL A 252 -9.85 -12.02 -9.44
CA VAL A 252 -11.22 -11.62 -9.11
C VAL A 252 -11.32 -10.39 -8.19
N ILE A 253 -10.20 -9.81 -7.76
CA ILE A 253 -10.21 -8.65 -6.86
C ILE A 253 -10.63 -7.39 -7.64
N ASP A 254 -11.56 -6.62 -7.08
CA ASP A 254 -12.03 -5.36 -7.68
C ASP A 254 -11.11 -4.19 -7.31
N TRP A 255 -10.02 -4.07 -8.05
CA TRP A 255 -9.01 -3.05 -7.86
C TRP A 255 -9.54 -1.62 -7.98
N LYS A 256 -10.51 -1.39 -8.88
CA LYS A 256 -11.11 -0.05 -9.06
C LYS A 256 -11.85 0.39 -7.82
N ARG A 257 -12.65 -0.50 -7.23
CA ARG A 257 -13.36 -0.25 -5.97
C ARG A 257 -12.39 0.09 -4.85
N ILE A 258 -11.36 -0.72 -4.67
CA ILE A 258 -10.40 -0.54 -3.58
C ILE A 258 -9.61 0.76 -3.77
N PHE A 259 -9.08 0.99 -4.98
CA PHE A 259 -8.24 2.16 -5.25
C PHE A 259 -9.01 3.49 -5.30
N ALA A 260 -10.32 3.46 -5.47
CA ALA A 260 -11.15 4.66 -5.29
C ALA A 260 -11.04 5.27 -3.88
N HIS A 261 -10.57 4.50 -2.89
CA HIS A 261 -10.35 4.94 -1.52
C HIS A 261 -8.87 5.22 -1.18
N SER A 262 -7.97 5.22 -2.19
CA SER A 262 -6.51 5.38 -1.99
C SER A 262 -6.11 6.65 -1.26
N GLU A 263 -6.75 7.77 -1.59
CA GLU A 263 -6.46 9.06 -0.96
C GLU A 263 -6.78 9.02 0.53
N LYS A 264 -7.94 8.49 0.90
CA LYS A 264 -8.35 8.36 2.30
C LYS A 264 -7.46 7.40 3.08
N ALA A 265 -7.08 6.28 2.47
CA ALA A 265 -6.13 5.32 3.03
C ALA A 265 -4.74 5.93 3.24
N GLY A 266 -4.38 6.94 2.43
CA GLY A 266 -3.08 7.57 2.40
C GLY A 266 -2.06 6.80 1.57
N ILE A 267 -2.51 5.99 0.59
CA ILE A 267 -1.64 5.14 -0.24
C ILE A 267 -0.71 5.99 -1.10
N LYS A 268 0.57 5.71 -1.02
CA LYS A 268 1.65 6.33 -1.81
C LYS A 268 2.35 5.32 -2.72
N HIS A 269 2.46 4.07 -2.26
CA HIS A 269 3.20 3.01 -2.91
C HIS A 269 2.30 1.81 -3.17
N TYR A 270 2.25 1.36 -4.42
CA TYR A 270 1.49 0.21 -4.90
C TYR A 270 2.48 -0.85 -5.34
N ILE A 271 2.67 -1.88 -4.52
CA ILE A 271 3.74 -2.85 -4.65
C ILE A 271 3.16 -4.19 -5.08
N VAL A 272 3.44 -4.58 -6.33
CA VAL A 272 3.05 -5.88 -6.87
C VAL A 272 3.82 -6.98 -6.15
N GLU A 273 3.13 -8.05 -5.79
CA GLU A 273 3.76 -9.27 -5.33
C GLU A 273 2.99 -10.51 -5.80
N HIS A 274 3.73 -11.59 -6.03
CA HIS A 274 3.21 -12.93 -6.24
C HIS A 274 4.17 -13.91 -5.53
N ASP A 275 3.70 -14.61 -4.51
CA ASP A 275 4.59 -15.35 -3.59
C ASP A 275 5.31 -16.51 -4.27
N HIS A 276 4.63 -17.25 -5.16
CA HIS A 276 5.14 -18.46 -5.80
C HIS A 276 4.77 -18.56 -7.29
N PRO A 277 5.16 -17.57 -8.13
CA PRO A 277 4.85 -17.64 -9.55
C PRO A 277 5.69 -18.70 -10.25
N LYS A 278 5.10 -19.45 -11.19
CA LYS A 278 5.83 -20.41 -12.01
C LYS A 278 6.85 -19.75 -12.94
N GLN A 279 6.52 -18.56 -13.43
CA GLN A 279 7.35 -17.75 -14.32
C GLN A 279 7.44 -16.32 -13.74
N PRO A 280 8.38 -16.04 -12.83
CA PRO A 280 8.40 -14.80 -12.07
C PRO A 280 8.44 -13.52 -12.92
N ILE A 281 9.26 -13.50 -13.97
CA ILE A 281 9.38 -12.32 -14.86
C ILE A 281 8.08 -12.08 -15.63
N GLU A 282 7.47 -13.11 -16.19
CA GLU A 282 6.21 -12.99 -16.93
C GLU A 282 5.08 -12.57 -15.99
N SER A 283 5.07 -13.10 -14.78
CA SER A 283 4.07 -12.76 -13.76
C SER A 283 4.12 -11.27 -13.38
N ILE A 284 5.30 -10.74 -13.02
CA ILE A 284 5.42 -9.32 -12.70
C ILE A 284 5.16 -8.42 -13.94
N LYS A 285 5.50 -8.89 -15.15
CA LYS A 285 5.20 -8.16 -16.38
C LYS A 285 3.71 -8.04 -16.62
N GLY A 286 2.95 -9.13 -16.53
CA GLY A 286 1.49 -9.11 -16.67
C GLY A 286 0.83 -8.18 -15.65
N SER A 287 1.24 -8.26 -14.38
CA SER A 287 0.76 -7.40 -13.30
C SER A 287 1.07 -5.91 -13.56
N TYR A 288 2.28 -5.60 -14.03
CA TYR A 288 2.67 -4.24 -14.41
C TYR A 288 1.82 -3.70 -15.56
N GLU A 289 1.63 -4.49 -16.62
CA GLU A 289 0.84 -4.08 -17.79
C GLU A 289 -0.61 -3.75 -17.45
N TYR A 290 -1.21 -4.48 -16.52
CA TYR A 290 -2.54 -4.18 -16.00
C TYR A 290 -2.56 -2.89 -15.18
N LEU A 291 -1.74 -2.79 -14.13
CA LEU A 291 -1.77 -1.65 -13.21
C LEU A 291 -1.38 -0.32 -13.88
N SER A 292 -0.45 -0.34 -14.82
CA SER A 292 -0.05 0.86 -15.56
C SER A 292 -1.17 1.45 -16.42
N LYS A 293 -2.14 0.62 -16.83
CA LYS A 293 -3.32 0.99 -17.65
C LYS A 293 -4.57 1.21 -16.80
N LEU A 294 -4.59 0.74 -15.56
CA LEU A 294 -5.76 0.85 -14.68
C LEU A 294 -6.11 2.32 -14.43
N ARG A 295 -7.40 2.62 -14.52
CA ARG A 295 -8.00 3.94 -14.24
C ARG A 295 -9.25 3.77 -13.39
N TRP A 296 -9.44 4.64 -12.41
CA TRP A 296 -10.60 4.62 -11.52
C TRP A 296 -11.07 6.03 -11.17
#